data_757efce9b04963b4582bc07e63253227
#
_entry.id   757efce9b04963b4582bc07e63253227
#
_cell.length_a   1.000
_cell.length_b   1.000
_cell.length_c   1.000
_cell.angle_alpha   90.00
_cell.angle_beta   90.00
_cell.angle_gamma   90.00
#
_symmetry.space_group_name_H-M   'P 1'
#
loop_
_entity.id
_entity.type
_entity.pdbx_description
1 polymer ?
#
loop_
_entity_poly.entity_id
_entity_poly.type
_entity_poly.pdbx_seq_one_letter_code
_entity_poly.pdbx_strand_id
1 'polypeptide(L)'
;MKIGVLSDTHIHLAEEIPAEVVTAFSKVDLIVHAGDFVGSQVLERLKQLGEVKAVHGNVDSMKLRGLLPEKELLVAGGKKIGITHGWGGPQGIERRVRGLFNDVDIIIYGHSHRAKIERIGDVLFFNPGPGYQSFGILTIEEEVKGEIVRL
;
A
#
# COMPACT_ATOMS: atom_id res chain seq x y z
N MET A 1 6.13 6.23 -14.32
CA MET A 1 6.02 6.51 -12.89
C MET A 1 6.10 5.22 -12.09
N LYS A 2 6.95 5.19 -11.08
CA LYS A 2 7.09 4.02 -10.19
C LYS A 2 6.58 4.34 -8.80
N ILE A 3 5.80 3.42 -8.26
CA ILE A 3 5.23 3.53 -6.91
C ILE A 3 5.70 2.35 -6.08
N GLY A 4 6.34 2.62 -4.95
CA GLY A 4 6.66 1.61 -3.95
C GLY A 4 5.45 1.37 -3.06
N VAL A 5 5.10 0.10 -2.83
CA VAL A 5 3.88 -0.26 -2.12
C VAL A 5 4.21 -1.15 -0.93
N LEU A 6 3.78 -0.72 0.25
CA LEU A 6 3.88 -1.48 1.51
C LEU A 6 2.52 -1.62 2.17
N SER A 7 2.37 -2.62 2.98
CA SER A 7 1.22 -2.81 3.88
C SER A 7 1.61 -3.73 5.02
N ASP A 8 0.89 -3.63 6.13
CA ASP A 8 1.00 -4.62 7.22
C ASP A 8 2.45 -4.83 7.68
N THR A 9 3.17 -3.73 7.90
CA THR A 9 4.55 -3.77 8.35
C THR A 9 4.67 -4.26 9.80
N HIS A 10 3.72 -3.90 10.65
CA HIS A 10 3.62 -4.37 12.04
C HIS A 10 4.92 -4.20 12.84
N ILE A 11 5.63 -3.10 12.64
CA ILE A 11 6.86 -2.79 13.36
C ILE A 11 6.76 -1.45 14.05
N HIS A 12 7.51 -1.28 15.14
CA HIS A 12 7.52 -0.06 15.93
C HIS A 12 8.67 0.87 15.60
N LEU A 13 9.83 0.32 15.27
CA LEU A 13 11.06 1.06 15.10
C LEU A 13 11.42 1.24 13.63
N ALA A 14 11.88 2.44 13.28
CA ALA A 14 12.28 2.75 11.91
C ALA A 14 13.40 1.84 11.38
N GLU A 15 14.34 1.46 12.24
CA GLU A 15 15.45 0.58 11.88
C GLU A 15 15.04 -0.86 11.58
N GLU A 16 13.81 -1.25 11.92
CA GLU A 16 13.28 -2.57 11.60
C GLU A 16 12.79 -2.69 10.16
N ILE A 17 12.71 -1.57 9.43
CA ILE A 17 12.33 -1.62 8.01
C ILE A 17 13.44 -2.35 7.24
N PRO A 18 13.10 -3.39 6.45
CA PRO A 18 14.11 -4.13 5.69
C PRO A 18 14.95 -3.23 4.79
N ALA A 19 16.26 -3.48 4.74
CA ALA A 19 17.18 -2.67 3.94
C ALA A 19 16.80 -2.67 2.45
N GLU A 20 16.26 -3.78 1.96
CA GLU A 20 15.80 -3.92 0.57
C GLU A 20 14.67 -2.93 0.26
N VAL A 21 13.77 -2.70 1.21
CA VAL A 21 12.69 -1.71 1.09
C VAL A 21 13.27 -0.32 1.00
N VAL A 22 14.19 0.03 1.90
CA VAL A 22 14.84 1.35 1.91
C VAL A 22 15.53 1.61 0.58
N THR A 23 16.29 0.64 0.08
CA THR A 23 16.99 0.76 -1.20
C THR A 23 16.02 0.94 -2.37
N ALA A 24 14.99 0.10 -2.44
CA ALA A 24 14.02 0.17 -3.53
C ALA A 24 13.22 1.46 -3.49
N PHE A 25 12.76 1.87 -2.30
CA PHE A 25 11.87 3.02 -2.16
C PHE A 25 12.58 4.36 -2.28
N SER A 26 13.89 4.39 -2.16
CA SER A 26 14.67 5.60 -2.45
C SER A 26 14.69 5.94 -3.96
N LYS A 27 14.23 5.03 -4.81
CA LYS A 27 14.25 5.16 -6.27
C LYS A 27 12.87 5.28 -6.91
N VAL A 28 11.81 5.31 -6.11
CA VAL A 28 10.45 5.44 -6.63
C VAL A 28 9.96 6.89 -6.61
N ASP A 29 8.93 7.18 -7.37
CA ASP A 29 8.34 8.53 -7.45
C ASP A 29 7.35 8.78 -6.33
N LEU A 30 6.73 7.73 -5.81
CA LEU A 30 5.71 7.80 -4.77
C LEU A 30 5.77 6.53 -3.93
N ILE A 31 5.53 6.68 -2.64
CA ILE A 31 5.42 5.55 -1.71
C ILE A 31 3.98 5.48 -1.23
N VAL A 32 3.39 4.30 -1.26
CA VAL A 32 2.04 4.03 -0.76
C VAL A 32 2.14 3.00 0.37
N HIS A 33 1.46 3.27 1.47
CA HIS A 33 1.31 2.31 2.57
C HIS A 33 -0.17 2.10 2.86
N ALA A 34 -0.62 0.86 2.77
CA ALA A 34 -2.03 0.50 2.90
C ALA A 34 -2.47 0.15 4.32
N GLY A 35 -1.74 0.65 5.34
CA GLY A 35 -2.15 0.52 6.74
C GLY A 35 -1.51 -0.62 7.51
N ASP A 36 -1.76 -0.61 8.81
CA ASP A 36 -1.16 -1.50 9.80
C ASP A 36 0.36 -1.33 9.90
N PHE A 37 0.77 -0.07 10.13
CA PHE A 37 2.14 0.28 10.52
C PHE A 37 2.48 -0.24 11.91
N VAL A 38 1.56 -0.04 12.81
CA VAL A 38 1.55 -0.07 14.27
C VAL A 38 2.02 1.26 14.86
N GLY A 39 3.28 1.60 14.76
CA GLY A 39 3.83 2.86 15.27
C GLY A 39 4.12 3.89 14.17
N SER A 40 4.26 5.15 14.57
CA SER A 40 4.47 6.26 13.63
C SER A 40 5.88 6.35 13.04
N GLN A 41 6.85 5.65 13.61
CA GLN A 41 8.25 5.75 13.16
C GLN A 41 8.43 5.24 11.71
N VAL A 42 7.67 4.22 11.31
CA VAL A 42 7.72 3.70 9.95
C VAL A 42 7.27 4.78 8.96
N LEU A 43 6.16 5.45 9.26
CA LEU A 43 5.66 6.53 8.42
C LEU A 43 6.69 7.67 8.30
N GLU A 44 7.28 8.08 9.42
CA GLU A 44 8.31 9.12 9.43
C GLU A 44 9.52 8.73 8.58
N ARG A 45 9.96 7.48 8.69
CA ARG A 45 11.08 6.98 7.89
C ARG A 45 10.75 6.96 6.39
N LEU A 46 9.56 6.52 6.03
CA LEU A 46 9.14 6.51 4.63
C LEU A 46 9.09 7.94 4.06
N LYS A 47 8.63 8.90 4.84
CA LYS A 47 8.60 10.32 4.43
C LYS A 47 10.00 10.89 4.17
N GLN A 48 11.03 10.36 4.82
CA GLN A 48 12.41 10.73 4.55
C GLN A 48 12.90 10.19 3.20
N LEU A 49 12.33 9.09 2.73
CA LEU A 49 12.69 8.47 1.45
C LEU A 49 12.01 9.15 0.26
N GLY A 50 10.83 9.71 0.45
CA GLY A 50 10.09 10.34 -0.62
C GLY A 50 8.68 10.75 -0.22
N GLU A 51 7.87 11.11 -1.21
CA GLU A 51 6.46 11.43 -1.00
C GLU A 51 5.69 10.17 -0.60
N VAL A 52 4.84 10.28 0.41
CA VAL A 52 4.06 9.16 0.93
C VAL A 52 2.57 9.49 0.90
N LYS A 53 1.79 8.54 0.37
CA LYS A 53 0.33 8.49 0.54
C LYS A 53 0.01 7.24 1.34
N ALA A 54 -0.73 7.39 2.41
CA ALA A 54 -0.99 6.28 3.31
C ALA A 54 -2.39 6.35 3.90
N VAL A 55 -2.88 5.19 4.31
CA VAL A 55 -4.11 5.04 5.10
C VAL A 55 -3.78 4.31 6.39
N HIS A 56 -4.65 4.42 7.40
CA HIS A 56 -4.50 3.61 8.61
C HIS A 56 -5.20 2.28 8.46
N GLY A 57 -4.71 1.28 9.19
CA GLY A 57 -5.35 -0.02 9.33
C GLY A 57 -5.97 -0.20 10.70
N ASN A 58 -6.40 -1.42 10.99
CA ASN A 58 -7.12 -1.74 12.23
C ASN A 58 -6.23 -1.84 13.48
N VAL A 59 -4.92 -2.05 13.31
CA VAL A 59 -3.98 -2.14 14.46
C VAL A 59 -3.13 -0.88 14.63
N ASP A 60 -3.37 0.16 13.85
CA ASP A 60 -2.60 1.39 13.97
C ASP A 60 -2.94 2.16 15.25
N SER A 61 -1.93 2.86 15.79
CA SER A 61 -2.06 3.68 16.97
C SER A 61 -3.11 4.78 16.78
N MET A 62 -3.63 5.31 17.89
CA MET A 62 -4.56 6.44 17.85
C MET A 62 -3.95 7.65 17.15
N LYS A 63 -2.64 7.87 17.33
CA LYS A 63 -1.92 8.94 16.65
C LYS A 63 -2.00 8.79 15.12
N LEU A 64 -1.71 7.60 14.61
CA LEU A 64 -1.79 7.32 13.17
C LEU A 64 -3.20 7.41 12.64
N ARG A 65 -4.18 6.91 13.38
CA ARG A 65 -5.60 7.01 13.00
C ARG A 65 -6.07 8.45 12.92
N GLY A 66 -5.50 9.34 13.72
CA GLY A 66 -5.80 10.76 13.68
C GLY A 66 -5.10 11.51 12.54
N LEU A 67 -3.95 11.00 12.07
CA LEU A 67 -3.17 11.62 11.01
C LEU A 67 -3.54 11.13 9.62
N LEU A 68 -3.99 9.89 9.49
CA LEU A 68 -4.20 9.24 8.21
C LEU A 68 -5.67 8.94 7.97
N PRO A 69 -6.14 9.03 6.73
CA PRO A 69 -7.51 8.65 6.40
C PRO A 69 -7.68 7.13 6.40
N GLU A 70 -8.93 6.70 6.42
CA GLU A 70 -9.31 5.30 6.27
C GLU A 70 -9.17 4.82 4.83
N LYS A 71 -9.41 5.74 3.89
CA LYS A 71 -9.21 5.50 2.46
C LYS A 71 -8.70 6.76 1.80
N GLU A 72 -8.01 6.60 0.70
CA GLU A 72 -7.46 7.69 -0.10
C GLU A 72 -7.71 7.45 -1.57
N LEU A 73 -7.89 8.51 -2.32
CA LEU A 73 -8.02 8.45 -3.77
C LEU A 73 -7.01 9.43 -4.37
N LEU A 74 -6.21 8.95 -5.30
CA LEU A 74 -5.22 9.79 -5.96
C LEU A 74 -5.14 9.49 -7.45
N VAL A 75 -4.54 10.42 -8.20
CA VAL A 75 -4.24 10.22 -9.61
C VAL A 75 -2.73 10.21 -9.75
N ALA A 76 -2.20 9.18 -10.36
CA ALA A 76 -0.78 9.03 -10.59
C ALA A 76 -0.56 8.39 -11.97
N GLY A 77 0.32 8.97 -12.77
CA GLY A 77 0.58 8.46 -14.12
C GLY A 77 -0.67 8.42 -15.01
N GLY A 78 -1.66 9.28 -14.74
CA GLY A 78 -2.93 9.31 -15.47
C GLY A 78 -3.94 8.25 -15.01
N LYS A 79 -3.64 7.48 -13.97
CA LYS A 79 -4.52 6.44 -13.44
C LYS A 79 -5.12 6.86 -12.11
N LYS A 80 -6.38 6.48 -11.88
CA LYS A 80 -7.07 6.70 -10.60
C LYS A 80 -6.80 5.53 -9.69
N ILE A 81 -6.24 5.80 -8.52
CA ILE A 81 -5.80 4.79 -7.57
C ILE A 81 -6.55 4.98 -6.25
N GLY A 82 -7.27 3.94 -5.85
CA GLY A 82 -7.87 3.88 -4.53
C GLY A 82 -6.93 3.15 -3.58
N ILE A 83 -6.80 3.64 -2.35
CA ILE A 83 -5.99 3.03 -1.31
C ILE A 83 -6.87 2.82 -0.09
N THR A 84 -6.86 1.61 0.45
CA THR A 84 -7.57 1.27 1.69
C THR A 84 -6.89 0.08 2.33
N HIS A 85 -7.05 -0.07 3.65
CA HIS A 85 -6.49 -1.25 4.32
C HIS A 85 -7.29 -2.52 3.99
N GLY A 86 -8.60 -2.42 4.02
CA GLY A 86 -9.50 -3.56 3.90
C GLY A 86 -9.95 -4.07 5.27
N TRP A 87 -10.87 -5.02 5.26
CA TRP A 87 -11.42 -5.62 6.48
C TRP A 87 -12.02 -6.99 6.18
N GLY A 88 -12.23 -7.76 7.25
CA GLY A 88 -12.85 -9.08 7.16
C GLY A 88 -11.87 -10.17 6.74
N GLY A 89 -12.38 -11.35 6.45
CA GLY A 89 -11.56 -12.47 6.03
C GLY A 89 -10.96 -12.28 4.64
N PRO A 90 -9.95 -13.10 4.28
CA PRO A 90 -9.28 -12.95 2.99
C PRO A 90 -10.17 -13.25 1.79
N GLN A 91 -11.14 -14.13 1.96
CA GLN A 91 -12.11 -14.40 0.89
C GLN A 91 -13.07 -13.23 0.72
N GLY A 92 -13.21 -12.76 -0.51
CA GLY A 92 -14.12 -11.67 -0.84
C GLY A 92 -13.63 -10.28 -0.44
N ILE A 93 -12.37 -10.13 0.02
CA ILE A 93 -11.84 -8.82 0.40
C ILE A 93 -11.81 -7.86 -0.79
N GLU A 94 -11.49 -8.33 -1.99
CA GLU A 94 -11.46 -7.52 -3.21
C GLU A 94 -12.83 -6.92 -3.50
N ARG A 95 -13.90 -7.70 -3.35
CA ARG A 95 -15.27 -7.19 -3.53
C ARG A 95 -15.60 -6.11 -2.49
N ARG A 96 -15.19 -6.30 -1.24
CA ARG A 96 -15.46 -5.34 -0.18
C ARG A 96 -14.73 -4.02 -0.43
N VAL A 97 -13.44 -4.07 -0.74
CA VAL A 97 -12.67 -2.84 -1.00
C VAL A 97 -13.13 -2.18 -2.30
N ARG A 98 -13.54 -2.94 -3.30
CA ARG A 98 -14.09 -2.41 -4.55
C ARG A 98 -15.29 -1.49 -4.29
N GLY A 99 -16.13 -1.87 -3.35
CA GLY A 99 -17.32 -1.10 -2.99
C GLY A 99 -17.05 0.28 -2.39
N LEU A 100 -15.82 0.54 -1.94
CA LEU A 100 -15.43 1.83 -1.36
C LEU A 100 -15.14 2.89 -2.42
N PHE A 101 -14.92 2.50 -3.66
CA PHE A 101 -14.46 3.41 -4.72
C PHE A 101 -15.39 3.33 -5.92
N ASN A 102 -15.63 4.51 -6.53
CA ASN A 102 -16.25 4.61 -7.84
C ASN A 102 -15.14 4.89 -8.84
N ASP A 103 -15.24 4.35 -10.06
CA ASP A 103 -14.41 4.73 -11.20
C ASP A 103 -12.91 4.85 -10.87
N VAL A 104 -12.31 3.74 -10.41
CA VAL A 104 -10.87 3.62 -10.19
C VAL A 104 -10.26 2.60 -11.14
N ASP A 105 -8.99 2.80 -11.46
CA ASP A 105 -8.23 1.88 -12.31
C ASP A 105 -7.46 0.85 -11.50
N ILE A 106 -7.04 1.24 -10.29
CA ILE A 106 -6.20 0.42 -9.41
C ILE A 106 -6.72 0.56 -7.98
N ILE A 107 -6.75 -0.54 -7.24
CA ILE A 107 -6.99 -0.53 -5.79
C ILE A 107 -5.79 -1.18 -5.11
N ILE A 108 -5.14 -0.41 -4.24
CA ILE A 108 -4.06 -0.90 -3.37
C ILE A 108 -4.67 -1.17 -2.00
N TYR A 109 -4.44 -2.36 -1.48
CA TYR A 109 -5.02 -2.80 -0.21
C TYR A 109 -4.09 -3.75 0.52
N GLY A 110 -4.40 -4.08 1.75
CA GLY A 110 -3.64 -4.99 2.59
C GLY A 110 -4.56 -5.92 3.38
N HIS A 111 -4.34 -6.02 4.67
CA HIS A 111 -5.14 -6.73 5.67
C HIS A 111 -5.07 -8.25 5.59
N SER A 112 -5.24 -8.87 4.43
CA SER A 112 -5.26 -10.32 4.27
C SER A 112 -3.90 -11.00 4.52
N HIS A 113 -2.81 -10.22 4.53
CA HIS A 113 -1.43 -10.71 4.62
C HIS A 113 -1.06 -11.66 3.47
N ARG A 114 -1.70 -11.47 2.30
CA ARG A 114 -1.44 -12.29 1.10
C ARG A 114 -1.09 -11.37 -0.06
N ALA A 115 0.14 -11.48 -0.54
CA ALA A 115 0.56 -10.77 -1.74
C ALA A 115 -0.28 -11.24 -2.93
N LYS A 116 -0.83 -10.26 -3.67
CA LYS A 116 -1.73 -10.59 -4.79
C LYS A 116 -1.77 -9.45 -5.79
N ILE A 117 -1.66 -9.80 -7.06
CA ILE A 117 -1.90 -8.88 -8.17
C ILE A 117 -2.92 -9.56 -9.06
N GLU A 118 -4.09 -8.97 -9.20
CA GLU A 118 -5.17 -9.58 -9.98
C GLU A 118 -6.00 -8.49 -10.64
N ARG A 119 -6.26 -8.67 -11.92
CA ARG A 119 -7.20 -7.83 -12.63
C ARG A 119 -8.58 -8.47 -12.58
N ILE A 120 -9.54 -7.73 -12.03
CA ILE A 120 -10.95 -8.15 -11.97
C ILE A 120 -11.75 -7.06 -12.67
N GLY A 121 -12.36 -7.39 -13.82
CA GLY A 121 -13.01 -6.40 -14.66
C GLY A 121 -12.00 -5.33 -15.11
N ASP A 122 -12.33 -4.07 -14.88
CA ASP A 122 -11.49 -2.94 -15.28
C ASP A 122 -10.51 -2.48 -14.18
N VAL A 123 -10.46 -3.19 -13.06
CA VAL A 123 -9.69 -2.76 -11.89
C VAL A 123 -8.55 -3.73 -11.62
N LEU A 124 -7.34 -3.18 -11.44
CA LEU A 124 -6.19 -3.93 -10.97
C LEU A 124 -6.15 -3.87 -9.44
N PHE A 125 -6.26 -5.04 -8.81
CA PHE A 125 -6.14 -5.19 -7.36
C PHE A 125 -4.70 -5.53 -7.01
N PHE A 126 -4.13 -4.77 -6.09
CA PHE A 126 -2.72 -4.89 -5.72
C PHE A 126 -2.57 -4.94 -4.21
N ASN A 127 -2.19 -6.10 -3.68
CA ASN A 127 -1.83 -6.29 -2.29
C ASN A 127 -0.35 -6.67 -2.24
N PRO A 128 0.51 -5.84 -1.62
CA PRO A 128 1.96 -6.11 -1.61
C PRO A 128 2.36 -7.26 -0.68
N GLY A 129 1.42 -7.79 0.11
CA GLY A 129 1.71 -8.73 1.18
C GLY A 129 2.20 -8.01 2.44
N PRO A 130 2.40 -8.75 3.54
CA PRO A 130 2.89 -8.13 4.78
C PRO A 130 4.34 -7.67 4.62
N GLY A 131 4.63 -6.49 5.14
CA GLY A 131 5.90 -5.80 4.89
C GLY A 131 7.15 -6.46 5.46
N TYR A 132 6.99 -7.49 6.27
CA TYR A 132 8.09 -8.33 6.73
C TYR A 132 8.39 -9.52 5.81
N GLN A 133 7.58 -9.75 4.78
CA GLN A 133 7.74 -10.82 3.81
C GLN A 133 7.92 -10.32 2.39
N SER A 134 7.31 -9.20 2.05
CA SER A 134 7.31 -8.70 0.68
C SER A 134 6.96 -7.21 0.60
N PHE A 135 7.23 -6.63 -0.54
CA PHE A 135 6.77 -5.31 -0.90
C PHE A 135 6.42 -5.30 -2.39
N GLY A 136 5.79 -4.24 -2.84
CA GLY A 136 5.38 -4.13 -4.23
C GLY A 136 6.03 -2.97 -4.95
N ILE A 137 6.18 -3.11 -6.25
CA ILE A 137 6.51 -2.01 -7.17
C ILE A 137 5.43 -1.98 -8.23
N LEU A 138 4.80 -0.83 -8.36
CA LEU A 138 3.79 -0.58 -9.37
C LEU A 138 4.36 0.41 -10.37
N THR A 139 4.44 0.01 -11.63
CA THR A 139 4.96 0.85 -12.71
C THR A 139 3.81 1.26 -13.61
N ILE A 140 3.60 2.57 -13.75
CA ILE A 140 2.54 3.15 -14.56
C ILE A 140 3.17 3.87 -15.76
N GLU A 141 3.00 3.29 -16.92
CA GLU A 141 3.38 3.83 -18.22
C GLU A 141 2.16 3.71 -19.14
N GLU A 142 2.32 3.35 -20.39
CA GLU A 142 1.18 3.03 -21.27
C GLU A 142 0.37 1.87 -20.70
N GLU A 143 1.08 0.88 -20.14
CA GLU A 143 0.48 -0.23 -19.40
C GLU A 143 0.83 -0.11 -17.91
N VAL A 144 -0.02 -0.67 -17.07
CA VAL A 144 0.22 -0.77 -15.63
C VAL A 144 0.79 -2.14 -15.33
N LYS A 145 1.97 -2.17 -14.70
CA LYS A 145 2.64 -3.41 -14.30
C LYS A 145 2.88 -3.42 -12.79
N GLY A 146 2.52 -4.53 -12.17
CA GLY A 146 2.79 -4.74 -10.76
C GLY A 146 3.81 -5.85 -10.57
N GLU A 147 4.65 -5.70 -9.56
CA GLU A 147 5.63 -6.72 -9.17
C GLU A 147 5.61 -6.87 -7.65
N ILE A 148 5.62 -8.11 -7.20
CA ILE A 148 5.82 -8.43 -5.78
C ILE A 148 7.26 -8.86 -5.60
N VAL A 149 7.97 -8.16 -4.72
CA VAL A 149 9.37 -8.48 -4.39
C VAL A 149 9.37 -9.16 -3.02
N ARG A 150 9.85 -10.39 -2.98
CA ARG A 150 9.93 -11.15 -1.74
C ARG A 150 11.25 -10.88 -1.04
N LEU A 151 11.15 -10.73 0.27
CA LEU A 151 12.32 -10.50 1.13
C LEU A 151 13.01 -11.80 1.52
#